data_a9c928cdeb0647d28eda3aa2011b7dbe
#
_entry.id   a9c928cdeb0647d28eda3aa2011b7dbe
#
_cell.length_a   1.000
_cell.length_b   1.000
_cell.length_c   1.000
_cell.angle_alpha   90.00
_cell.angle_beta   90.00
_cell.angle_gamma   90.00
#
_symmetry.space_group_name_H-M   'P 1'
#
loop_
_entity.id
_entity.type
_entity.pdbx_description
1 polymer ?
#
loop_
_entity_poly.entity_id
_entity_poly.type
_entity_poly.pdbx_seq_one_letter_code
_entity_poly.pdbx_strand_id
1 'polypeptide(L)'
;DEDWMDEVGLLIHEQVDVYNKTNGNRPTTYVLPLPRGSNEVSVNGAGAHLTEVGDELIICSYIYLDDNYEVMPLRHEPRIKLIDPKDRMYRELLGLN
;
A
#
# COMPACT_ATOMS: atom_id res chain seq x y z
N ASP A 1 -1.92 7.83 1.18
CA ASP A 1 -2.76 8.40 2.25
C ASP A 1 -2.28 7.87 3.59
N GLU A 2 -1.93 8.76 4.51
CA GLU A 2 -1.36 8.36 5.82
C GLU A 2 -2.37 7.59 6.68
N ASP A 3 -3.65 7.84 6.54
CA ASP A 3 -4.67 7.06 7.24
C ASP A 3 -4.66 5.59 6.78
N TRP A 4 -4.42 5.36 5.50
CA TRP A 4 -4.30 4.01 4.97
C TRP A 4 -3.02 3.33 5.45
N MET A 5 -1.93 4.09 5.57
CA MET A 5 -0.69 3.59 6.14
C MET A 5 -0.90 3.11 7.59
N ASP A 6 -1.61 3.90 8.38
CA ASP A 6 -1.91 3.56 9.78
C ASP A 6 -2.74 2.28 9.89
N GLU A 7 -3.70 2.09 9.01
CA GLU A 7 -4.57 0.90 9.03
C GLU A 7 -3.78 -0.40 8.85
N VAL A 8 -2.70 -0.37 8.08
CA VAL A 8 -1.87 -1.55 7.85
C VAL A 8 -0.54 -1.51 8.61
N GLY A 9 -0.29 -0.45 9.36
CA GLY A 9 0.91 -0.33 10.17
C GLY A 9 2.17 0.02 9.40
N LEU A 10 2.05 0.63 8.21
CA LEU A 10 3.22 1.10 7.46
C LEU A 10 3.81 2.33 8.14
N LEU A 11 5.13 2.32 8.32
CA LEU A 11 5.87 3.45 8.86
C LEU A 11 6.44 4.31 7.74
N ILE A 12 6.58 5.61 8.00
CA ILE A 12 7.24 6.52 7.06
C ILE A 12 8.65 6.00 6.77
N HIS A 13 9.02 5.95 5.50
CA HIS A 13 10.30 5.46 4.98
C HIS A 13 10.49 3.94 5.06
N GLU A 14 9.47 3.19 5.46
CA GLU A 14 9.55 1.74 5.46
C GLU A 14 9.70 1.21 4.04
N GLN A 15 10.54 0.19 3.88
CA GLN A 15 10.71 -0.47 2.59
C GLN A 15 9.45 -1.23 2.20
N VAL A 16 9.03 -1.07 0.96
CA VAL A 16 7.88 -1.78 0.39
C VAL A 16 8.21 -2.29 -0.99
N ASP A 17 7.56 -3.40 -1.36
CA ASP A 17 7.49 -3.85 -2.74
C ASP A 17 6.16 -3.38 -3.34
N VAL A 18 6.22 -2.93 -4.57
CA VAL A 18 5.03 -2.51 -5.32
C VAL A 18 4.85 -3.50 -6.47
N TYR A 19 3.79 -4.29 -6.39
CA TYR A 19 3.45 -5.24 -7.45
C TYR A 19 2.38 -4.60 -8.33
N ASN A 20 2.75 -4.28 -9.57
CA ASN A 20 1.81 -3.71 -10.53
C ASN A 20 1.07 -4.84 -11.22
N LYS A 21 -0.19 -5.06 -10.86
CA LYS A 21 -1.02 -6.12 -11.43
C LYS A 21 -1.32 -5.89 -12.91
N THR A 22 -1.35 -4.63 -13.32
CA THR A 22 -1.73 -4.26 -14.69
C THR A 22 -0.64 -4.62 -15.69
N ASN A 23 0.63 -4.41 -15.33
CA ASN A 23 1.75 -4.62 -16.26
C ASN A 23 2.81 -5.62 -15.79
N GLY A 24 2.71 -6.13 -14.57
CA GLY A 24 3.64 -7.13 -14.03
C GLY A 24 4.94 -6.56 -13.46
N ASN A 25 5.17 -5.27 -13.49
CA ASN A 25 6.35 -4.66 -12.90
C ASN A 25 6.33 -4.76 -11.38
N ARG A 26 7.51 -4.92 -10.77
CA ARG A 26 7.65 -5.19 -9.34
C ARG A 26 8.80 -4.40 -8.72
N PRO A 27 8.73 -3.07 -8.67
CA PRO A 27 9.79 -2.29 -8.04
C PRO A 27 9.76 -2.36 -6.52
N THR A 28 10.94 -2.23 -5.94
CA THR A 28 11.10 -2.04 -4.50
C THR A 28 11.39 -0.57 -4.23
N THR A 29 10.73 0.00 -3.24
CA THR A 29 10.88 1.40 -2.89
C THR A 29 10.65 1.60 -1.39
N TYR A 30 10.44 2.82 -0.97
CA TYR A 30 10.07 3.16 0.40
C TYR A 30 8.80 4.02 0.38
N VAL A 31 8.07 4.00 1.48
CA VAL A 31 6.79 4.68 1.56
C VAL A 31 6.93 6.08 2.12
N LEU A 32 6.18 7.00 1.53
CA LEU A 32 6.03 8.38 2.00
C LEU A 32 4.55 8.67 2.21
N PRO A 33 4.18 9.47 3.22
CA PRO A 33 2.78 9.80 3.43
C PRO A 33 2.30 10.86 2.45
N LEU A 34 1.05 10.72 2.03
CA LEU A 34 0.24 11.79 1.49
C LEU A 34 -0.71 12.30 2.59
N PRO A 35 -1.31 13.48 2.42
CA PRO A 35 -2.22 14.01 3.43
C PRO A 35 -3.30 13.03 3.83
N ARG A 36 -3.63 13.01 5.11
CA ARG A 36 -4.71 12.16 5.64
C ARG A 36 -6.02 12.50 4.97
N GLY A 37 -6.72 11.46 4.53
CA GLY A 37 -8.00 11.61 3.82
C GLY A 37 -7.88 11.97 2.35
N SER A 38 -6.65 12.03 1.80
CA SER A 38 -6.44 12.32 0.37
C SER A 38 -7.01 11.23 -0.54
N ASN A 39 -7.11 10.00 -0.05
CA ASN A 39 -7.57 8.82 -0.82
C ASN A 39 -6.73 8.58 -2.08
N GLU A 40 -5.46 8.88 -2.02
CA GLU A 40 -4.56 8.77 -3.16
C GLU A 40 -3.35 7.91 -2.86
N VAL A 41 -2.87 7.25 -3.91
CA VAL A 41 -1.56 6.61 -3.96
C VAL A 41 -0.81 7.25 -5.11
N SER A 42 0.43 7.66 -4.85
CA SER A 42 1.30 8.29 -5.84
C SER A 42 2.61 7.52 -5.91
N VAL A 43 3.08 7.28 -7.12
CA VAL A 43 4.41 6.67 -7.37
C VAL A 43 5.30 7.74 -7.96
N ASN A 44 6.40 8.02 -7.29
CA ASN A 44 7.31 9.09 -7.65
C ASN A 44 8.69 8.57 -8.07
N GLY A 45 9.49 9.44 -8.68
CA GLY A 45 10.87 9.12 -9.06
C GLY A 45 10.96 8.04 -10.14
N ALA A 46 11.96 7.17 -10.03
CA ALA A 46 12.21 6.12 -11.02
C ALA A 46 11.04 5.13 -11.14
N GLY A 47 10.34 4.84 -10.05
CA GLY A 47 9.18 3.95 -10.05
C GLY A 47 8.02 4.46 -10.91
N ALA A 48 7.95 5.77 -11.13
CA ALA A 48 6.90 6.36 -11.96
C ALA A 48 7.00 5.91 -13.43
N HIS A 49 8.18 5.49 -13.89
CA HIS A 49 8.35 4.93 -15.23
C HIS A 49 7.71 3.54 -15.38
N LEU A 50 7.42 2.88 -14.28
CA LEU A 50 6.87 1.52 -14.25
C LEU A 50 5.38 1.50 -13.92
N THR A 51 4.76 2.66 -13.75
CA THR A 51 3.38 2.79 -13.27
C THR A 51 2.67 3.91 -14.02
N GLU A 52 1.43 3.66 -14.38
CA GLU A 52 0.57 4.66 -15.01
C GLU A 52 -0.67 4.88 -14.14
N VAL A 53 -1.25 6.06 -14.23
CA VAL A 53 -2.52 6.36 -13.55
C VAL A 53 -3.59 5.36 -14.00
N GLY A 54 -4.27 4.75 -13.04
CA GLY A 54 -5.27 3.73 -13.30
C GLY A 54 -4.76 2.29 -13.14
N ASP A 55 -3.44 2.10 -12.98
CA ASP A 55 -2.89 0.77 -12.70
C ASP A 55 -3.36 0.26 -11.34
N GLU A 56 -3.56 -1.06 -11.25
CA GLU A 56 -3.80 -1.72 -9.98
C GLU A 56 -2.48 -2.12 -9.34
N LEU A 57 -2.30 -1.70 -8.09
CA LEU A 57 -1.08 -1.96 -7.35
C LEU A 57 -1.37 -2.78 -6.10
N ILE A 58 -0.43 -3.66 -5.77
CA ILE A 58 -0.34 -4.31 -4.46
C ILE A 58 0.92 -3.78 -3.80
N ILE A 59 0.77 -3.14 -2.66
CA ILE A 59 1.90 -2.58 -1.90
C ILE A 59 2.09 -3.42 -0.65
N CYS A 60 3.27 -4.00 -0.49
CA CYS A 60 3.57 -4.94 0.60
C CYS A 60 4.77 -4.49 1.40
N SER A 61 4.67 -4.58 2.71
CA SER A 61 5.83 -4.65 3.59
C SER A 61 5.86 -6.02 4.26
N TYR A 62 6.99 -6.38 4.86
CA TYR A 62 7.23 -7.72 5.37
C TYR A 62 7.75 -7.66 6.79
N ILE A 63 7.44 -8.68 7.55
CA ILE A 63 8.16 -8.95 8.79
C ILE A 63 9.00 -10.20 8.59
N TYR A 64 10.10 -10.27 9.33
CA TYR A 64 11.00 -11.41 9.31
C TYR A 64 10.88 -12.12 10.65
N LEU A 65 10.54 -13.40 10.60
CA LEU A 65 10.33 -14.22 11.78
C LEU A 65 11.52 -15.17 11.93
N ASP A 66 11.97 -15.42 13.14
CA ASP A 66 13.03 -16.39 13.37
C ASP A 66 12.50 -17.82 13.37
N ASP A 67 13.42 -18.80 13.43
CA ASP A 67 13.06 -20.22 13.34
C ASP A 67 12.21 -20.68 14.53
N ASN A 68 12.30 -20.00 15.66
CA ASN A 68 11.51 -20.32 16.85
C ASN A 68 10.03 -19.90 16.69
N TYR A 69 9.76 -19.08 15.70
CA TYR A 69 8.42 -18.60 15.44
C TYR A 69 7.52 -19.67 14.80
N GLU A 70 8.10 -20.77 14.33
CA GLU A 70 7.34 -21.85 13.68
C GLU A 70 6.22 -22.43 14.53
N VAL A 71 6.37 -22.36 15.86
CA VAL A 71 5.33 -22.78 16.80
C VAL A 71 4.29 -21.69 17.04
N MET A 72 4.49 -20.51 16.47
CA MET A 72 3.66 -19.32 16.69
C MET A 72 3.14 -18.66 15.40
N PRO A 73 3.12 -19.33 14.23
CA PRO A 73 2.69 -18.72 13.00
C PRO A 73 1.25 -18.22 13.06
N LEU A 74 0.41 -18.80 13.92
CA LEU A 74 -0.97 -18.38 14.13
C LEU A 74 -1.09 -17.06 14.88
N ARG A 75 0.01 -16.53 15.42
CA ARG A 75 0.00 -15.24 16.14
C ARG A 75 0.29 -14.05 15.22
N HIS A 76 0.76 -14.32 14.00
CA HIS A 76 0.94 -13.28 13.02
C HIS A 76 -0.23 -13.27 12.04
N GLU A 77 -0.96 -12.18 12.03
CA GLU A 77 -2.01 -11.94 11.07
C GLU A 77 -1.59 -10.80 10.15
N PRO A 78 -1.53 -11.03 8.83
CA PRO A 78 -1.28 -9.95 7.88
C PRO A 78 -2.36 -8.87 8.01
N ARG A 79 -1.94 -7.62 7.96
CA ARG A 79 -2.86 -6.49 7.89
C ARG A 79 -3.10 -6.15 6.44
N ILE A 80 -4.36 -6.18 6.02
CA ILE A 80 -4.73 -5.97 4.63
C ILE A 80 -5.76 -4.86 4.54
N LYS A 81 -5.47 -3.89 3.69
CA LYS A 81 -6.42 -2.84 3.31
C LYS A 81 -6.70 -2.96 1.83
N LEU A 82 -7.96 -3.20 1.49
CA LEU A 82 -8.42 -3.14 0.10
C LEU A 82 -8.94 -1.73 -0.17
N ILE A 83 -8.41 -1.12 -1.23
CA ILE A 83 -8.83 0.20 -1.68
C ILE A 83 -9.61 -0.01 -2.97
N ASP A 84 -10.93 0.17 -2.89
CA ASP A 84 -11.81 0.01 -4.05
C ASP A 84 -11.96 1.37 -4.74
N PRO A 85 -11.70 1.46 -6.05
CA PRO A 85 -11.96 2.67 -6.81
C PRO A 85 -13.39 3.19 -6.65
N LYS A 86 -14.35 2.30 -6.40
CA LYS A 86 -15.74 2.68 -6.14
C LYS A 86 -15.90 3.47 -4.85
N ASP A 87 -15.12 3.16 -3.82
CA ASP A 87 -15.18 3.90 -2.56
C ASP A 87 -14.75 5.34 -2.76
N ARG A 88 -13.73 5.57 -3.58
CA ARG A 88 -13.30 6.91 -3.94
C ARG A 88 -14.38 7.67 -4.69
N MET A 89 -14.98 7.06 -5.70
CA MET A 89 -16.07 7.66 -6.47
C MET A 89 -17.27 8.01 -5.59
N TYR A 90 -17.64 7.10 -4.70
CA TYR A 90 -18.71 7.32 -3.76
C TYR A 90 -18.43 8.52 -2.85
N ARG A 91 -17.21 8.62 -2.34
CA ARG A 91 -16.80 9.76 -1.51
C ARG A 91 -16.84 11.07 -2.27
N GLU A 92 -16.38 11.09 -3.49
CA GLU A 92 -16.43 12.28 -4.36
C GLU A 92 -17.87 12.72 -4.61
N LEU A 93 -18.78 11.80 -4.90
CA LEU A 93 -20.20 12.07 -5.11
C LEU A 93 -20.87 12.66 -3.86
N LEU A 94 -20.44 12.25 -2.68
CA LEU A 94 -20.95 12.77 -1.41
C LEU A 94 -20.23 14.03 -0.94
N GLY A 95 -19.18 14.46 -1.65
CA GLY A 95 -18.36 15.59 -1.23
C GLY A 95 -17.47 15.28 -0.03
N LEU A 96 -17.17 14.00 0.22
CA LEU A 96 -16.33 13.54 1.32
C LEU A 96 -14.90 13.35 0.82
N ASN A 97 -14.03 14.29 1.10
CA ASN A 97 -12.62 14.18 0.73
C ASN A 97 -11.72 14.32 1.94
#